data_888d765a75099cf0a166bf41c836378b
#
_entry.id   888d765a75099cf0a166bf41c836378b
#
_cell.length_a   1.000
_cell.length_b   1.000
_cell.length_c   1.000
_cell.angle_alpha   90.00
_cell.angle_beta   90.00
_cell.angle_gamma   90.00
#
_symmetry.space_group_name_H-M   'P 1'
#
loop_
_entity.id
_entity.type
_entity.pdbx_description
1 polymer ?
#
loop_
_entity_poly.entity_id
_entity_poly.type
_entity_poly.pdbx_seq_one_letter_code
_entity_poly.pdbx_strand_id
1 'polypeptide(L)'
;MAQIQFSKGIDEDAIPDVRLTRAKDGSTGTATFYFEKPKALSSTSTDEITGMYLLDEEGELVTREVKAKFINGQPQALEALYIMRSPAEWDRFMRFMQRYAEENGLEFNKSK
;
A
#
# COMPACT_ATOMS: atom_id res chain seq x y z
N MET A 1 -2.19 -15.76 0.58
CA MET A 1 -1.72 -14.85 -0.47
C MET A 1 -1.93 -13.41 -0.06
N ALA A 2 -0.98 -12.54 -0.41
CA ALA A 2 -1.09 -11.12 -0.08
C ALA A 2 -1.31 -10.32 -1.37
N GLN A 3 -2.34 -9.49 -1.40
CA GLN A 3 -2.71 -8.70 -2.57
C GLN A 3 -2.95 -7.25 -2.18
N ILE A 4 -2.67 -6.34 -3.10
CA ILE A 4 -3.01 -4.93 -2.96
C ILE A 4 -4.03 -4.59 -4.04
N GLN A 5 -5.09 -3.88 -3.64
CA GLN A 5 -6.15 -3.46 -4.57
C GLN A 5 -6.49 -2.00 -4.33
N PHE A 6 -6.77 -1.26 -5.39
CA PHE A 6 -7.30 0.11 -5.30
C PHE A 6 -8.79 0.15 -5.57
N SER A 7 -9.29 -0.86 -6.26
CA SER A 7 -10.71 -1.10 -6.47
C SER A 7 -10.98 -2.53 -6.03
N LYS A 8 -11.99 -2.74 -5.20
CA LYS A 8 -12.25 -4.08 -4.66
C LYS A 8 -12.43 -5.11 -5.76
N GLY A 9 -11.72 -6.23 -5.62
CA GLY A 9 -11.78 -7.33 -6.56
C GLY A 9 -10.78 -7.26 -7.69
N ILE A 10 -9.99 -6.18 -7.79
CA ILE A 10 -9.02 -6.00 -8.86
C ILE A 10 -7.62 -5.87 -8.29
N ASP A 11 -6.81 -6.90 -8.48
CA ASP A 11 -5.43 -6.90 -7.98
C ASP A 11 -4.57 -5.92 -8.74
N GLU A 12 -3.76 -5.16 -7.99
CA GLU A 12 -2.80 -4.22 -8.56
C GLU A 12 -1.48 -4.96 -8.86
N ASP A 13 -1.01 -4.86 -10.11
CA ASP A 13 0.20 -5.53 -10.55
C ASP A 13 1.49 -4.76 -10.24
N ALA A 14 1.40 -3.45 -10.12
CA ALA A 14 2.57 -2.63 -9.86
C ALA A 14 3.10 -2.88 -8.44
N ILE A 15 4.41 -2.96 -8.32
CA ILE A 15 5.07 -3.16 -7.04
C ILE A 15 5.44 -1.80 -6.46
N PRO A 16 4.98 -1.45 -5.28
CA PRO A 16 5.23 -0.12 -4.73
C PRO A 16 6.58 0.00 -4.05
N ASP A 17 7.06 1.25 -3.96
CA ASP A 17 8.05 1.60 -2.95
C ASP A 17 7.31 1.82 -1.65
N VAL A 18 7.82 1.27 -0.56
CA VAL A 18 7.19 1.41 0.74
C VAL A 18 8.19 2.02 1.71
N ARG A 19 7.79 3.12 2.36
CA ARG A 19 8.59 3.77 3.38
C ARG A 19 7.88 3.64 4.72
N LEU A 20 8.62 3.19 5.72
CA LEU A 20 8.07 3.02 7.06
C LEU A 20 8.70 4.01 8.01
N THR A 21 7.86 4.61 8.85
CA THR A 21 8.33 5.40 9.99
C THR A 21 7.63 4.88 11.23
N ARG A 22 8.31 4.97 12.36
CA ARG A 22 7.76 4.54 13.63
C ARG A 22 8.13 5.54 14.72
N ALA A 23 7.20 5.86 15.60
CA ALA A 23 7.47 6.72 16.74
C ALA A 23 8.56 6.09 17.62
N LYS A 24 9.36 6.92 18.26
CA LYS A 24 10.47 6.44 19.10
C LYS A 24 10.02 5.50 20.20
N ASP A 25 8.83 5.73 20.75
CA ASP A 25 8.28 4.87 21.80
C ASP A 25 7.56 3.63 21.25
N GLY A 26 7.49 3.49 19.93
CA GLY A 26 6.85 2.34 19.30
C GLY A 26 5.34 2.36 19.32
N SER A 27 4.71 3.46 19.77
CA SER A 27 3.25 3.53 19.93
C SER A 27 2.50 3.66 18.61
N THR A 28 3.12 4.31 17.63
CA THR A 28 2.47 4.57 16.33
C THR A 28 3.47 4.38 15.20
N GLY A 29 2.95 4.21 14.00
CA GLY A 29 3.79 4.14 12.81
C GLY A 29 3.01 4.54 11.58
N THR A 30 3.73 4.79 10.49
CA THR A 30 3.12 5.07 9.21
C THR A 30 3.85 4.32 8.10
N ALA A 31 3.09 3.98 7.05
CA ALA A 31 3.64 3.40 5.84
C ALA A 31 3.19 4.26 4.67
N THR A 32 4.13 4.70 3.85
CA THR A 32 3.82 5.44 2.64
C THR A 32 4.13 4.54 1.45
N PHE A 33 3.11 4.29 0.65
CA PHE A 33 3.22 3.47 -0.56
C PHE A 33 3.25 4.38 -1.77
N TYR A 34 4.19 4.14 -2.67
CA TYR A 34 4.27 4.88 -3.92
C TYR A 34 4.24 3.89 -5.09
N PHE A 35 3.21 3.99 -5.92
CA PHE A 35 3.02 3.13 -7.08
C PHE A 35 3.24 3.94 -8.35
N GLU A 36 4.30 3.64 -9.08
CA GLU A 36 4.58 4.30 -10.34
C GLU A 36 3.82 3.59 -11.46
N LYS A 37 3.03 4.36 -12.20
CA LYS A 37 2.23 3.87 -13.33
C LYS A 37 1.43 2.61 -12.98
N PRO A 38 0.62 2.66 -11.91
CA PRO A 38 -0.12 1.47 -11.51
C PRO A 38 -1.23 1.14 -12.51
N LYS A 39 -1.62 -0.13 -12.53
CA LYS A 39 -2.73 -0.62 -13.35
C LYS A 39 -4.01 0.19 -13.13
N ALA A 40 -4.26 0.59 -11.89
CA ALA A 40 -5.44 1.37 -11.54
C ALA A 40 -5.54 2.71 -12.27
N LEU A 41 -4.41 3.24 -12.74
CA LEU A 41 -4.37 4.49 -13.51
C LEU A 41 -4.21 4.26 -15.01
N SER A 42 -4.27 3.01 -15.47
CA SER A 42 -4.12 2.74 -16.90
C SER A 42 -5.32 3.30 -17.67
N SER A 43 -5.10 3.66 -18.94
CA SER A 43 -6.15 4.21 -19.79
C SER A 43 -7.28 3.22 -20.06
N THR A 44 -7.04 1.93 -19.85
CA THR A 44 -8.04 0.88 -20.03
C THR A 44 -8.85 0.59 -18.79
N SER A 45 -8.44 1.13 -17.63
CA SER A 45 -9.16 0.91 -16.39
C SER A 45 -10.35 1.85 -16.30
N THR A 46 -11.54 1.27 -16.04
CA THR A 46 -12.76 2.03 -15.81
C THR A 46 -13.20 1.95 -14.35
N ASP A 47 -12.45 1.26 -13.51
CA ASP A 47 -12.82 1.04 -12.13
C ASP A 47 -12.45 2.23 -11.26
N GLU A 48 -13.37 2.58 -10.36
CA GLU A 48 -13.15 3.69 -9.45
C GLU A 48 -12.19 3.30 -8.34
N ILE A 49 -11.22 4.17 -8.07
CA ILE A 49 -10.30 3.99 -6.94
C ILE A 49 -11.02 4.45 -5.67
N THR A 50 -11.28 3.52 -4.77
CA THR A 50 -12.02 3.80 -3.54
C THR A 50 -11.17 3.80 -2.29
N GLY A 51 -9.91 3.41 -2.41
CA GLY A 51 -8.96 3.34 -1.30
C GLY A 51 -7.83 2.40 -1.66
N MET A 52 -6.97 2.08 -0.69
CA MET A 52 -5.97 1.02 -0.87
C MET A 52 -6.32 -0.10 0.09
N TYR A 53 -6.50 -1.30 -0.45
CA TYR A 53 -6.88 -2.49 0.29
C TYR A 53 -5.72 -3.47 0.31
N LEU A 54 -5.34 -3.88 1.51
CA LEU A 54 -4.26 -4.85 1.71
C LEU A 54 -4.91 -6.13 2.21
N LEU A 55 -4.91 -7.15 1.37
CA LEU A 55 -5.64 -8.39 1.64
C LEU A 55 -4.68 -9.55 1.81
N ASP A 56 -4.84 -10.31 2.87
CA ASP A 56 -4.09 -11.53 3.09
C ASP A 56 -4.95 -12.53 3.85
N GLU A 57 -4.35 -13.64 4.28
CA GLU A 57 -5.07 -14.70 4.96
C GLU A 57 -5.68 -14.28 6.30
N GLU A 58 -5.20 -13.19 6.90
CA GLU A 58 -5.75 -12.69 8.15
C GLU A 58 -6.92 -11.72 7.95
N GLY A 59 -7.12 -11.24 6.71
CA GLY A 59 -8.19 -10.33 6.41
C GLY A 59 -7.73 -9.10 5.64
N GLU A 60 -8.46 -8.03 5.80
CA GLU A 60 -8.28 -6.80 5.02
C GLU A 60 -7.82 -5.66 5.91
N LEU A 61 -6.82 -4.92 5.42
CA LEU A 61 -6.46 -3.62 5.96
C LEU A 61 -6.81 -2.58 4.89
N VAL A 62 -7.28 -1.41 5.30
CA VAL A 62 -7.72 -0.41 4.33
C VAL A 62 -7.30 0.98 4.75
N THR A 63 -6.92 1.80 3.76
CA THR A 63 -6.78 3.24 3.95
C THR A 63 -7.48 3.95 2.82
N ARG A 64 -8.04 5.11 3.12
CA ARG A 64 -8.65 5.97 2.10
C ARG A 64 -7.77 7.17 1.77
N GLU A 65 -6.60 7.26 2.39
CA GLU A 65 -5.62 8.32 2.12
C GLU A 65 -4.80 7.94 0.89
N VAL A 66 -5.41 8.11 -0.28
CA VAL A 66 -4.80 7.79 -1.57
C VAL A 66 -4.85 9.03 -2.44
N LYS A 67 -3.70 9.41 -2.99
CA LYS A 67 -3.57 10.59 -3.86
C LYS A 67 -2.96 10.20 -5.19
N ALA A 68 -3.49 10.77 -6.26
CA ALA A 68 -2.89 10.63 -7.57
C ALA A 68 -1.86 11.75 -7.77
N LYS A 69 -0.72 11.40 -8.37
CA LYS A 69 0.32 12.36 -8.76
C LYS A 69 0.22 12.58 -10.26
N PHE A 70 0.12 13.83 -10.65
CA PHE A 70 -0.05 14.21 -12.05
C PHE A 70 1.22 14.86 -12.60
N ILE A 71 1.55 14.54 -13.84
CA ILE A 71 2.62 15.19 -14.59
C ILE A 71 2.02 15.61 -15.93
N ASN A 72 2.11 16.91 -16.23
CA ASN A 72 1.53 17.48 -17.46
C ASN A 72 0.06 17.12 -17.64
N GLY A 73 -0.70 17.15 -16.55
CA GLY A 73 -2.13 16.86 -16.57
C GLY A 73 -2.50 15.38 -16.67
N GLN A 74 -1.50 14.50 -16.70
CA GLN A 74 -1.72 13.04 -16.77
C GLN A 74 -1.42 12.38 -15.43
N PRO A 75 -2.28 11.46 -14.96
CA PRO A 75 -1.98 10.74 -13.73
C PRO A 75 -0.83 9.77 -13.97
N GLN A 76 0.22 9.86 -13.15
CA GLN A 76 1.44 9.07 -13.31
C GLN A 76 1.70 8.11 -12.17
N ALA A 77 1.18 8.41 -10.98
CA ALA A 77 1.46 7.58 -9.82
C ALA A 77 0.34 7.70 -8.80
N LEU A 78 0.27 6.70 -7.91
CA LEU A 78 -0.60 6.75 -6.74
C LEU A 78 0.27 6.71 -5.49
N GLU A 79 -0.07 7.54 -4.52
CA GLU A 79 0.58 7.54 -3.23
C GLU A 79 -0.47 7.27 -2.17
N ALA A 80 -0.21 6.31 -1.29
CA ALA A 80 -1.13 5.95 -0.23
C ALA A 80 -0.44 6.01 1.12
N LEU A 81 -1.15 6.51 2.11
CA LEU A 81 -0.65 6.60 3.49
C LEU A 81 -1.48 5.68 4.38
N TYR A 82 -0.81 4.75 5.04
CA TYR A 82 -1.42 3.86 6.00
C TYR A 82 -0.89 4.16 7.40
N ILE A 83 -1.79 4.46 8.34
CA ILE A 83 -1.43 4.85 9.70
C ILE A 83 -1.72 3.71 10.65
N MET A 84 -0.71 3.33 11.43
CA MET A 84 -0.83 2.33 12.49
C MET A 84 -0.82 3.06 13.83
N ARG A 85 -1.89 2.90 14.61
CA ARG A 85 -2.11 3.69 15.82
C ARG A 85 -1.74 2.96 17.11
N SER A 86 -1.24 1.71 16.98
CA SER A 86 -0.85 0.91 18.13
C SER A 86 0.21 -0.11 17.73
N PRO A 87 0.96 -0.67 18.69
CA PRO A 87 1.89 -1.75 18.39
C PRO A 87 1.22 -2.96 17.74
N ALA A 88 -0.01 -3.27 18.13
CA ALA A 88 -0.75 -4.38 17.54
C ALA A 88 -1.04 -4.13 16.05
N GLU A 89 -1.43 -2.91 15.70
CA GLU A 89 -1.66 -2.53 14.30
C GLU A 89 -0.36 -2.58 13.50
N TRP A 90 0.74 -2.13 14.10
CA TRP A 90 2.06 -2.23 13.46
C TRP A 90 2.40 -3.69 13.15
N ASP A 91 2.26 -4.56 14.14
CA ASP A 91 2.59 -5.98 13.97
C ASP A 91 1.71 -6.64 12.91
N ARG A 92 0.42 -6.32 12.90
CA ARG A 92 -0.50 -6.84 11.89
C ARG A 92 -0.09 -6.39 10.49
N PHE A 93 0.24 -5.11 10.33
CA PHE A 93 0.70 -4.57 9.06
C PHE A 93 1.99 -5.25 8.60
N MET A 94 2.94 -5.44 9.52
CA MET A 94 4.22 -6.07 9.19
C MET A 94 4.05 -7.51 8.71
N ARG A 95 3.08 -8.24 9.27
CA ARG A 95 2.80 -9.59 8.79
C ARG A 95 2.32 -9.57 7.34
N PHE A 96 1.46 -8.61 7.00
CA PHE A 96 1.05 -8.44 5.60
C PHE A 96 2.26 -8.15 4.72
N MET A 97 3.09 -7.19 5.11
CA MET A 97 4.22 -6.78 4.29
C MET A 97 5.23 -7.91 4.08
N GLN A 98 5.45 -8.73 5.09
CA GLN A 98 6.34 -9.89 4.96
C GLN A 98 5.80 -10.87 3.92
N ARG A 99 4.51 -11.16 3.96
CA ARG A 99 3.88 -12.06 2.98
C ARG A 99 3.96 -11.48 1.58
N TYR A 100 3.63 -10.21 1.46
CA TYR A 100 3.64 -9.52 0.17
C TYR A 100 5.05 -9.49 -0.42
N ALA A 101 6.05 -9.16 0.38
CA ALA A 101 7.43 -9.10 -0.07
C ALA A 101 7.94 -10.47 -0.52
N GLU A 102 7.64 -11.53 0.23
CA GLU A 102 8.04 -12.89 -0.14
C GLU A 102 7.42 -13.32 -1.46
N GLU A 103 6.13 -13.03 -1.65
CA GLU A 103 5.40 -13.44 -2.85
C GLU A 103 5.82 -12.66 -4.09
N ASN A 104 6.39 -11.47 -3.92
CA ASN A 104 6.80 -10.61 -5.04
C ASN A 104 8.31 -10.46 -5.17
N GLY A 105 9.08 -11.23 -4.41
CA GLY A 105 10.53 -11.21 -4.51
C GLY A 105 11.17 -9.92 -4.06
N LEU A 106 10.57 -9.23 -3.09
CA LEU A 106 11.04 -7.94 -2.61
C LEU A 106 11.93 -8.08 -1.38
N GLU A 107 12.92 -7.19 -1.28
CA GLU A 107 13.61 -6.96 -0.03
C GLU A 107 12.85 -5.89 0.73
N PHE A 108 12.61 -6.13 1.99
CA PHE A 108 11.86 -5.21 2.80
C PHE A 108 12.71 -4.73 3.96
N ASN A 109 13.14 -3.47 3.89
CA ASN A 109 14.00 -2.86 4.90
C ASN A 109 13.19 -1.85 5.71
N LYS A 110 13.23 -2.02 7.03
CA LYS A 110 12.61 -1.04 7.92
C LYS A 110 13.50 0.19 8.00
N SER A 111 12.89 1.35 7.88
CA SER A 111 13.53 2.60 8.20
C SER A 111 13.58 2.74 9.72
N LYS A 112 14.71 3.11 10.23
CA LYS A 112 14.85 3.31 11.68
C LYS A 112 14.66 4.77 12.05
#